data_201eb83c004690afba999984b6c1ac3d
#
_entry.id   201eb83c004690afba999984b6c1ac3d
#
_cell.length_a   1.000
_cell.length_b   1.000
_cell.length_c   1.000
_cell.angle_alpha   90.00
_cell.angle_beta   90.00
_cell.angle_gamma   90.00
#
_symmetry.space_group_name_H-M   'P 1'
#
loop_
_entity.id
_entity.type
_entity.pdbx_description
1 polymer ?
#
loop_
_entity_poly.entity_id
_entity_poly.type
_entity_poly.pdbx_seq_one_letter_code
_entity_poly.pdbx_strand_id
1 'polypeptide(L)'
;MTRDLRICFIGDSFVQGIGDPEFRGWVGRVLQAVGGDVTAFNLGIRRNTSADVLRRCWREVDARTLPEADNRLVVSFGSNDTTLEDGRPRVAPERCVENLAALLDGARERGLGVLVVGPPPVVFRGEEHLGRLLELADALAALCAERGVPFVPVTGELAADAVWVAEAGGGDGAHPGAGGYERLAALVLRAGWRRWSAGGELREEGA
;
A
#
# COMPACT_ATOMS: atom_id res chain seq x y z
N MET A 1 3.80 30.90 0.07
CA MET A 1 4.52 29.87 0.85
C MET A 1 4.42 28.58 0.05
N THR A 2 5.52 27.88 -0.17
CA THR A 2 5.51 26.54 -0.74
C THR A 2 4.84 25.59 0.25
N ARG A 3 3.95 24.71 -0.21
CA ARG A 3 3.25 23.72 0.60
C ARG A 3 4.26 22.72 1.14
N ASP A 4 4.39 22.55 2.46
CA ASP A 4 5.17 21.45 3.05
C ASP A 4 4.32 20.18 3.02
N LEU A 5 4.53 19.34 2.00
CA LEU A 5 3.83 18.07 1.83
C LEU A 5 4.67 16.94 2.44
N ARG A 6 4.14 16.25 3.44
CA ARG A 6 4.77 15.13 4.12
C ARG A 6 3.95 13.86 3.95
N ILE A 7 4.56 12.80 3.44
CA ILE A 7 3.87 11.54 3.17
C ILE A 7 4.60 10.38 3.86
N CYS A 8 3.90 9.72 4.77
CA CYS A 8 4.33 8.44 5.34
C CYS A 8 3.72 7.29 4.53
N PHE A 9 4.54 6.37 4.03
CA PHE A 9 4.12 5.13 3.39
C PHE A 9 4.32 3.99 4.38
N ILE A 10 3.24 3.42 4.90
CA ILE A 10 3.32 2.37 5.91
C ILE A 10 2.77 1.05 5.40
N GLY A 11 3.45 -0.04 5.71
CA GLY A 11 3.04 -1.37 5.26
C GLY A 11 4.12 -2.43 5.45
N ASP A 12 4.11 -3.41 4.57
CA ASP A 12 4.96 -4.58 4.62
C ASP A 12 6.20 -4.51 3.69
N SER A 13 6.68 -5.66 3.24
CA SER A 13 7.83 -5.77 2.34
C SER A 13 7.62 -5.17 0.96
N PHE A 14 6.38 -5.11 0.47
CA PHE A 14 6.08 -4.48 -0.80
C PHE A 14 6.19 -2.95 -0.72
N VAL A 15 5.80 -2.36 0.42
CA VAL A 15 6.05 -0.93 0.68
C VAL A 15 7.55 -0.69 0.84
N GLN A 16 8.25 -1.57 1.55
CA GLN A 16 9.70 -1.48 1.70
C GLN A 16 10.45 -1.55 0.36
N GLY A 17 9.90 -2.26 -0.64
CA GLY A 17 10.51 -2.45 -1.95
C GLY A 17 11.50 -3.62 -2.00
N ILE A 18 11.24 -4.69 -1.23
CA ILE A 18 12.07 -5.89 -1.23
C ILE A 18 12.07 -6.53 -2.64
N GLY A 19 13.23 -6.98 -3.09
CA GLY A 19 13.43 -7.57 -4.43
C GLY A 19 13.81 -6.57 -5.51
N ASP A 20 13.62 -5.27 -5.29
CA ASP A 20 14.03 -4.25 -6.25
C ASP A 20 15.55 -4.01 -6.20
N PRO A 21 16.31 -4.33 -7.27
CA PRO A 21 17.76 -4.12 -7.31
C PRO A 21 18.15 -2.63 -7.26
N GLU A 22 17.21 -1.73 -7.54
CA GLU A 22 17.43 -0.28 -7.50
C GLU A 22 17.04 0.33 -6.14
N PHE A 23 16.53 -0.46 -5.20
CA PHE A 23 16.13 -0.05 -3.85
C PHE A 23 15.08 1.06 -3.78
N ARG A 24 14.33 1.29 -4.87
CA ARG A 24 13.28 2.32 -4.97
C ARG A 24 11.89 1.79 -4.61
N GLY A 25 11.64 0.52 -4.92
CA GLY A 25 10.29 -0.03 -4.85
C GLY A 25 9.29 0.77 -5.70
N TRP A 26 8.01 0.56 -5.48
CA TRP A 26 6.96 1.37 -6.12
C TRP A 26 6.88 2.78 -5.51
N VAL A 27 7.18 2.93 -4.21
CA VAL A 27 7.17 4.22 -3.51
C VAL A 27 8.12 5.21 -4.17
N GLY A 28 9.38 4.81 -4.35
CA GLY A 28 10.37 5.67 -4.99
C GLY A 28 10.03 6.01 -6.43
N ARG A 29 9.42 5.06 -7.19
CA ARG A 29 9.00 5.28 -8.58
C ARG A 29 7.83 6.26 -8.68
N VAL A 30 6.84 6.16 -7.81
CA VAL A 30 5.73 7.13 -7.74
C VAL A 30 6.26 8.53 -7.43
N LEU A 31 7.13 8.68 -6.43
CA LEU A 31 7.73 9.96 -6.05
C LEU A 31 8.57 10.54 -7.20
N GLN A 32 9.37 9.74 -7.87
CA GLN A 32 10.19 10.16 -9.01
C GLN A 32 9.33 10.63 -10.20
N ALA A 33 8.24 9.92 -10.50
CA ALA A 33 7.36 10.26 -11.62
C ALA A 33 6.60 11.57 -11.44
N VAL A 34 6.33 11.94 -10.18
CA VAL A 34 5.59 13.18 -9.87
C VAL A 34 6.53 14.36 -9.72
N GLY A 35 7.72 14.12 -9.18
CA GLY A 35 8.65 15.18 -8.83
C GLY A 35 8.08 16.11 -7.74
N GLY A 36 8.73 17.24 -7.54
CA GLY A 36 8.26 18.25 -6.60
C GLY A 36 8.91 18.17 -5.22
N ASP A 37 8.49 19.11 -4.37
CA ASP A 37 8.99 19.25 -2.99
C ASP A 37 8.11 18.43 -2.05
N VAL A 38 8.48 17.15 -1.87
CA VAL A 38 7.76 16.21 -1.01
C VAL A 38 8.73 15.59 -0.01
N THR A 39 8.43 15.71 1.27
CA THR A 39 9.12 14.96 2.33
C THR A 39 8.47 13.60 2.49
N ALA A 40 9.11 12.54 1.99
CA ALA A 40 8.55 11.19 1.98
C ALA A 40 9.29 10.25 2.94
N PHE A 41 8.54 9.40 3.63
CA PHE A 41 9.07 8.42 4.57
C PHE A 41 8.55 7.02 4.21
N ASN A 42 9.44 6.14 3.76
CA ASN A 42 9.11 4.74 3.56
C ASN A 42 9.24 3.97 4.88
N LEU A 43 8.11 3.56 5.43
CA LEU A 43 7.96 2.84 6.69
C LEU A 43 7.51 1.38 6.45
N GLY A 44 7.87 0.81 5.30
CA GLY A 44 7.65 -0.60 5.00
C GLY A 44 8.55 -1.49 5.85
N ILE A 45 8.03 -2.57 6.42
CA ILE A 45 8.80 -3.59 7.14
C ILE A 45 8.43 -4.97 6.64
N ARG A 46 9.43 -5.71 6.15
CA ARG A 46 9.25 -7.07 5.64
C ARG A 46 8.52 -7.97 6.66
N ARG A 47 7.54 -8.76 6.16
CA ARG A 47 6.73 -9.73 6.91
C ARG A 47 5.70 -9.12 7.86
N ASN A 48 5.57 -7.79 7.97
CA ASN A 48 4.51 -7.20 8.78
C ASN A 48 3.13 -7.60 8.27
N THR A 49 2.26 -7.90 9.21
CA THR A 49 0.81 -8.05 9.04
C THR A 49 0.11 -6.72 9.33
N SER A 50 -1.19 -6.64 9.06
CA SER A 50 -2.02 -5.48 9.45
C SER A 50 -1.93 -5.17 10.94
N ALA A 51 -1.87 -6.22 11.79
CA ALA A 51 -1.71 -6.06 13.24
C ALA A 51 -0.36 -5.45 13.64
N ASP A 52 0.73 -5.86 12.96
CA ASP A 52 2.06 -5.28 13.16
C ASP A 52 2.10 -3.82 12.73
N VAL A 53 1.50 -3.51 11.58
CA VAL A 53 1.41 -2.13 11.06
C VAL A 53 0.63 -1.25 12.03
N LEU A 54 -0.56 -1.68 12.49
CA LEU A 54 -1.38 -0.93 13.44
C LEU A 54 -0.61 -0.65 14.74
N ARG A 55 0.08 -1.67 15.29
CA ARG A 55 0.81 -1.55 16.57
C ARG A 55 1.89 -0.46 16.55
N ARG A 56 2.56 -0.23 15.40
CA ARG A 56 3.67 0.71 15.28
C ARG A 56 3.31 2.03 14.61
N CYS A 57 2.19 2.10 13.89
CA CYS A 57 1.86 3.19 12.98
C CYS A 57 2.00 4.57 13.63
N TRP A 58 1.28 4.82 14.69
CA TRP A 58 1.21 6.16 15.25
C TRP A 58 2.52 6.65 15.86
N ARG A 59 3.27 5.74 16.48
CA ARG A 59 4.59 6.10 16.99
C ARG A 59 5.55 6.55 15.88
N GLU A 60 5.44 5.93 14.70
CA GLU A 60 6.31 6.25 13.57
C GLU A 60 5.80 7.47 12.78
N VAL A 61 4.50 7.58 12.58
CA VAL A 61 3.88 8.67 11.83
C VAL A 61 3.97 9.99 12.61
N ASP A 62 3.59 10.00 13.89
CA ASP A 62 3.59 11.21 14.73
C ASP A 62 4.99 11.83 14.83
N ALA A 63 6.06 11.03 14.78
CA ALA A 63 7.44 11.52 14.77
C ALA A 63 7.85 12.22 13.45
N ARG A 64 7.02 12.15 12.39
CA ARG A 64 7.32 12.64 11.03
C ARG A 64 6.35 13.70 10.53
N THR A 65 5.29 13.94 11.27
CA THR A 65 4.30 14.97 10.97
C THR A 65 4.67 16.29 11.63
N LEU A 66 4.25 17.41 11.02
CA LEU A 66 4.32 18.74 11.62
C LEU A 66 2.93 19.36 11.60
N PRO A 67 2.53 20.10 12.65
CA PRO A 67 1.18 20.68 12.75
C PRO A 67 0.78 21.60 11.58
N GLU A 68 1.76 22.31 11.02
CA GLU A 68 1.56 23.26 9.92
C GLU A 68 1.72 22.67 8.53
N ALA A 69 2.12 21.40 8.42
CA ALA A 69 2.33 20.72 7.16
C ALA A 69 1.08 20.02 6.64
N ASP A 70 1.02 19.77 5.33
CA ASP A 70 0.06 18.85 4.74
C ASP A 70 0.56 17.42 4.96
N ASN A 71 0.06 16.77 6.00
CA ASN A 71 0.48 15.44 6.41
C ASN A 71 -0.43 14.37 5.82
N ARG A 72 0.16 13.35 5.21
CA ARG A 72 -0.56 12.28 4.54
C ARG A 72 -0.03 10.90 4.88
N LEU A 73 -0.91 9.91 4.80
CA LEU A 73 -0.61 8.52 5.08
C LEU A 73 -1.03 7.64 3.90
N VAL A 74 -0.09 6.85 3.39
CA VAL A 74 -0.36 5.79 2.42
C VAL A 74 -0.20 4.45 3.12
N VAL A 75 -1.25 3.61 3.05
CA VAL A 75 -1.30 2.31 3.73
C VAL A 75 -1.35 1.20 2.69
N SER A 76 -0.52 0.16 2.85
CA SER A 76 -0.62 -1.06 2.05
C SER A 76 -0.17 -2.27 2.86
N PHE A 77 -1.06 -3.25 3.06
CA PHE A 77 -0.83 -4.53 3.73
C PHE A 77 -1.91 -5.55 3.33
N GLY A 78 -1.80 -6.78 3.80
CA GLY A 78 -2.77 -7.85 3.60
C GLY A 78 -2.15 -9.13 3.03
N SER A 79 -1.10 -9.01 2.21
CA SER A 79 -0.44 -10.16 1.59
C SER A 79 0.13 -11.14 2.63
N ASN A 80 0.64 -10.64 3.74
CA ASN A 80 1.10 -11.48 4.85
C ASN A 80 -0.03 -12.00 5.72
N ASP A 81 -1.12 -11.24 5.85
CA ASP A 81 -2.29 -11.61 6.67
C ASP A 81 -2.93 -12.90 6.16
N THR A 82 -3.09 -13.04 4.84
CA THR A 82 -3.69 -14.20 4.18
C THR A 82 -2.78 -15.42 4.08
N THR A 83 -1.49 -15.27 4.44
CA THR A 83 -0.55 -16.40 4.48
C THR A 83 -0.95 -17.38 5.57
N LEU A 84 -1.02 -18.68 5.23
CA LEU A 84 -1.33 -19.72 6.20
C LEU A 84 -0.09 -20.10 7.02
N GLU A 85 -0.25 -20.11 8.34
CA GLU A 85 0.64 -20.71 9.32
C GLU A 85 -0.20 -21.72 10.11
N ASP A 86 0.23 -22.97 10.18
CA ASP A 86 -0.53 -24.07 10.81
C ASP A 86 -1.99 -24.21 10.30
N GLY A 87 -2.18 -24.00 8.99
CA GLY A 87 -3.47 -24.12 8.32
C GLY A 87 -4.43 -22.94 8.56
N ARG A 88 -4.00 -21.85 9.19
CA ARG A 88 -4.82 -20.67 9.47
C ARG A 88 -4.14 -19.43 8.92
N PRO A 89 -4.91 -18.42 8.44
CA PRO A 89 -4.35 -17.11 8.12
C PRO A 89 -3.62 -16.50 9.32
N ARG A 90 -2.49 -15.84 9.08
CA ARG A 90 -1.73 -15.16 10.15
C ARG A 90 -2.55 -14.10 10.86
N VAL A 91 -3.46 -13.45 10.12
CA VAL A 91 -4.50 -12.58 10.68
C VAL A 91 -5.81 -12.94 10.00
N ALA A 92 -6.87 -13.16 10.79
CA ALA A 92 -8.19 -13.42 10.25
C ALA A 92 -8.66 -12.25 9.37
N PRO A 93 -9.35 -12.49 8.25
CA PRO A 93 -9.78 -11.43 7.32
C PRO A 93 -10.55 -10.30 8.02
N GLU A 94 -11.48 -10.65 8.90
CA GLU A 94 -12.27 -9.68 9.67
C GLU A 94 -11.39 -8.80 10.55
N ARG A 95 -10.38 -9.41 11.18
CA ARG A 95 -9.42 -8.66 12.00
C ARG A 95 -8.53 -7.74 11.16
N CYS A 96 -8.17 -8.14 9.94
CA CYS A 96 -7.43 -7.28 9.01
C CYS A 96 -8.27 -6.04 8.63
N VAL A 97 -9.56 -6.21 8.37
CA VAL A 97 -10.50 -5.11 8.11
C VAL A 97 -10.64 -4.20 9.34
N GLU A 98 -10.79 -4.77 10.55
CA GLU A 98 -10.82 -4.01 11.80
C GLU A 98 -9.52 -3.21 12.03
N ASN A 99 -8.37 -3.80 11.72
CA ASN A 99 -7.08 -3.11 11.82
C ASN A 99 -6.99 -1.92 10.86
N LEU A 100 -7.50 -2.06 9.63
CA LEU A 100 -7.59 -0.93 8.70
C LEU A 100 -8.56 0.13 9.24
N ALA A 101 -9.74 -0.25 9.73
CA ALA A 101 -10.70 0.68 10.29
C ALA A 101 -10.08 1.52 11.42
N ALA A 102 -9.34 0.88 12.34
CA ALA A 102 -8.65 1.57 13.42
C ALA A 102 -7.56 2.54 12.91
N LEU A 103 -6.85 2.17 11.84
CA LEU A 103 -5.89 3.09 11.18
C LEU A 103 -6.59 4.28 10.55
N LEU A 104 -7.71 4.07 9.86
CA LEU A 104 -8.49 5.16 9.25
C LEU A 104 -9.06 6.12 10.31
N ASP A 105 -9.57 5.59 11.42
CA ASP A 105 -10.07 6.40 12.52
C ASP A 105 -8.95 7.22 13.17
N GLY A 106 -7.80 6.61 13.47
CA GLY A 106 -6.66 7.31 14.02
C GLY A 106 -6.04 8.34 13.06
N ALA A 107 -6.10 8.12 11.76
CA ALA A 107 -5.68 9.09 10.74
C ALA A 107 -6.63 10.29 10.70
N ARG A 108 -7.94 10.05 10.78
CA ARG A 108 -8.97 11.09 10.84
C ARG A 108 -8.81 11.97 12.08
N GLU A 109 -8.54 11.39 13.24
CA GLU A 109 -8.27 12.12 14.49
C GLU A 109 -7.07 13.05 14.38
N ARG A 110 -6.09 12.71 13.52
CA ARG A 110 -4.88 13.48 13.26
C ARG A 110 -4.98 14.43 12.07
N GLY A 111 -6.13 14.46 11.40
CA GLY A 111 -6.32 15.27 10.19
C GLY A 111 -5.47 14.85 9.00
N LEU A 112 -5.06 13.58 8.93
CA LEU A 112 -4.24 13.07 7.84
C LEU A 112 -5.08 12.74 6.60
N GLY A 113 -4.64 13.17 5.42
CA GLY A 113 -5.17 12.65 4.16
C GLY A 113 -4.68 11.20 3.93
N VAL A 114 -5.60 10.25 3.73
CA VAL A 114 -5.25 8.82 3.57
C VAL A 114 -5.45 8.34 2.15
N LEU A 115 -4.55 7.46 1.69
CA LEU A 115 -4.68 6.63 0.49
C LEU A 115 -4.39 5.18 0.89
N VAL A 116 -5.25 4.25 0.51
CA VAL A 116 -5.00 2.81 0.67
C VAL A 116 -4.65 2.20 -0.67
N VAL A 117 -3.53 1.49 -0.73
CA VAL A 117 -3.14 0.66 -1.88
C VAL A 117 -3.42 -0.79 -1.51
N GLY A 118 -4.21 -1.49 -2.32
CA GLY A 118 -4.58 -2.88 -2.09
C GLY A 118 -3.35 -3.78 -1.94
N PRO A 119 -3.51 -4.97 -1.33
CA PRO A 119 -2.41 -5.89 -1.11
C PRO A 119 -1.85 -6.41 -2.43
N PRO A 120 -0.53 -6.31 -2.69
CA PRO A 120 0.07 -6.93 -3.87
C PRO A 120 0.02 -8.46 -3.80
N PRO A 121 -0.15 -9.17 -4.94
CA PRO A 121 -0.28 -10.61 -4.95
C PRO A 121 1.07 -11.32 -4.77
N VAL A 122 1.03 -12.46 -4.06
CA VAL A 122 2.12 -13.45 -3.98
C VAL A 122 1.69 -14.65 -4.80
N VAL A 123 1.80 -14.55 -6.13
CA VAL A 123 1.20 -15.50 -7.09
C VAL A 123 1.71 -16.94 -6.93
N PHE A 124 2.95 -17.12 -6.50
CA PHE A 124 3.56 -18.45 -6.33
C PHE A 124 3.10 -19.21 -5.07
N ARG A 125 2.24 -18.61 -4.28
CA ARG A 125 1.55 -19.30 -3.17
C ARG A 125 0.31 -20.09 -3.63
N GLY A 126 0.02 -20.08 -4.92
CA GLY A 126 -1.07 -20.84 -5.53
C GLY A 126 -2.41 -20.09 -5.53
N GLU A 127 -3.36 -20.68 -6.28
CA GLU A 127 -4.68 -20.07 -6.54
C GLU A 127 -5.50 -19.86 -5.27
N GLU A 128 -5.45 -20.79 -4.31
CA GLU A 128 -6.18 -20.63 -3.04
C GLU A 128 -5.72 -19.43 -2.23
N HIS A 129 -4.42 -19.14 -2.22
CA HIS A 129 -3.90 -17.96 -1.56
C HIS A 129 -4.34 -16.69 -2.29
N LEU A 130 -4.27 -16.69 -3.62
CA LEU A 130 -4.73 -15.56 -4.43
C LEU A 130 -6.23 -15.31 -4.22
N GLY A 131 -7.06 -16.37 -4.18
CA GLY A 131 -8.49 -16.26 -3.87
C GLY A 131 -8.74 -15.54 -2.54
N ARG A 132 -8.11 -16.00 -1.46
CA ARG A 132 -8.22 -15.35 -0.14
C ARG A 132 -7.75 -13.89 -0.16
N LEU A 133 -6.72 -13.59 -0.95
CA LEU A 133 -6.19 -12.23 -1.04
C LEU A 133 -7.13 -11.30 -1.81
N LEU A 134 -7.78 -11.79 -2.87
CA LEU A 134 -8.79 -11.04 -3.62
C LEU A 134 -10.01 -10.75 -2.74
N GLU A 135 -10.53 -11.74 -2.02
CA GLU A 135 -11.64 -11.55 -1.07
C GLU A 135 -11.29 -10.50 0.01
N LEU A 136 -10.07 -10.57 0.55
CA LEU A 136 -9.60 -9.55 1.51
C LEU A 136 -9.49 -8.17 0.85
N ALA A 137 -8.94 -8.07 -0.37
CA ALA A 137 -8.81 -6.81 -1.09
C ALA A 137 -10.19 -6.15 -1.32
N ASP A 138 -11.20 -6.94 -1.69
CA ASP A 138 -12.58 -6.47 -1.86
C ASP A 138 -13.18 -5.96 -0.54
N ALA A 139 -12.95 -6.66 0.57
CA ALA A 139 -13.40 -6.23 1.89
C ALA A 139 -12.73 -4.92 2.35
N LEU A 140 -11.42 -4.76 2.11
CA LEU A 140 -10.70 -3.52 2.39
C LEU A 140 -11.20 -2.36 1.51
N ALA A 141 -11.48 -2.63 0.23
CA ALA A 141 -12.05 -1.64 -0.69
C ALA A 141 -13.44 -1.18 -0.25
N ALA A 142 -14.30 -2.12 0.17
CA ALA A 142 -15.63 -1.81 0.69
C ALA A 142 -15.56 -0.90 1.92
N LEU A 143 -14.70 -1.21 2.90
CA LEU A 143 -14.48 -0.36 4.07
C LEU A 143 -13.99 1.04 3.66
N CYS A 144 -13.06 1.13 2.72
CA CYS A 144 -12.56 2.42 2.24
C CYS A 144 -13.69 3.25 1.58
N ALA A 145 -14.54 2.61 0.78
CA ALA A 145 -15.70 3.26 0.16
C ALA A 145 -16.70 3.80 1.21
N GLU A 146 -17.00 3.01 2.25
CA GLU A 146 -17.87 3.43 3.37
C GLU A 146 -17.30 4.66 4.12
N ARG A 147 -15.98 4.75 4.21
CA ARG A 147 -15.28 5.82 4.93
C ARG A 147 -14.91 7.01 4.05
N GLY A 148 -15.22 6.96 2.74
CA GLY A 148 -14.83 7.99 1.77
C GLY A 148 -13.30 8.11 1.59
N VAL A 149 -12.57 7.00 1.84
CA VAL A 149 -11.12 6.92 1.70
C VAL A 149 -10.77 6.34 0.33
N PRO A 150 -9.88 6.98 -0.44
CA PRO A 150 -9.43 6.44 -1.71
C PRO A 150 -8.74 5.08 -1.58
N PHE A 151 -9.10 4.13 -2.48
CA PHE A 151 -8.49 2.80 -2.56
C PHE A 151 -7.99 2.54 -3.99
N VAL A 152 -6.76 2.04 -4.11
CA VAL A 152 -6.16 1.63 -5.39
C VAL A 152 -6.17 0.11 -5.50
N PRO A 153 -7.02 -0.49 -6.33
CA PRO A 153 -7.04 -1.93 -6.52
C PRO A 153 -5.83 -2.35 -7.37
N VAL A 154 -4.99 -3.22 -6.82
CA VAL A 154 -3.78 -3.69 -7.51
C VAL A 154 -3.69 -5.22 -7.59
N THR A 155 -4.39 -5.94 -6.72
CA THR A 155 -4.22 -7.39 -6.52
C THR A 155 -4.46 -8.17 -7.81
N GLY A 156 -5.61 -7.98 -8.45
CA GLY A 156 -6.01 -8.73 -9.64
C GLY A 156 -5.17 -8.35 -10.87
N GLU A 157 -4.92 -7.06 -11.07
CA GLU A 157 -4.13 -6.58 -12.21
C GLU A 157 -2.68 -7.10 -12.16
N LEU A 158 -2.04 -7.04 -10.99
CA LEU A 158 -0.68 -7.54 -10.81
C LEU A 158 -0.61 -9.07 -10.86
N ALA A 159 -1.63 -9.78 -10.39
CA ALA A 159 -1.68 -11.24 -10.51
C ALA A 159 -1.73 -11.72 -11.96
N ALA A 160 -2.29 -10.92 -12.87
CA ALA A 160 -2.34 -11.18 -14.30
C ALA A 160 -1.17 -10.55 -15.09
N ASP A 161 -0.34 -9.72 -14.46
CA ASP A 161 0.77 -9.05 -15.14
C ASP A 161 1.97 -9.99 -15.32
N ALA A 162 2.35 -10.23 -16.57
CA ALA A 162 3.42 -11.17 -16.91
C ALA A 162 4.80 -10.75 -16.36
N VAL A 163 5.06 -9.44 -16.23
CA VAL A 163 6.34 -8.94 -15.68
C VAL A 163 6.38 -9.17 -14.18
N TRP A 164 5.29 -8.85 -13.46
CA TRP A 164 5.18 -9.12 -12.02
C TRP A 164 5.40 -10.60 -11.72
N VAL A 165 4.68 -11.46 -12.44
CA VAL A 165 4.74 -12.93 -12.24
C VAL A 165 6.14 -13.48 -12.56
N ALA A 166 6.74 -13.07 -13.68
CA ALA A 166 8.05 -13.55 -14.09
C ALA A 166 9.16 -13.12 -13.12
N GLU A 167 9.16 -11.86 -12.70
CA GLU A 167 10.19 -11.34 -11.79
C GLU A 167 10.06 -11.91 -10.38
N ALA A 168 8.85 -12.02 -9.84
CA ALA A 168 8.64 -12.66 -8.55
C ALA A 168 9.08 -14.13 -8.58
N GLY A 169 8.76 -14.87 -9.66
CA GLY A 169 9.17 -16.25 -9.85
C GLY A 169 10.66 -16.45 -10.03
N GLY A 170 11.33 -15.52 -10.65
CA GLY A 170 12.79 -15.52 -10.81
C GLY A 170 13.56 -15.15 -9.54
N GLY A 171 12.86 -14.63 -8.51
CA GLY A 171 13.41 -14.20 -7.24
C GLY A 171 13.07 -15.11 -6.07
N ASP A 172 12.54 -14.56 -5.01
CA ASP A 172 12.18 -15.28 -3.78
C ASP A 172 10.75 -15.89 -3.81
N GLY A 173 10.09 -15.84 -4.95
CA GLY A 173 8.74 -16.35 -5.17
C GLY A 173 7.62 -15.41 -4.67
N ALA A 174 7.97 -14.25 -4.14
CA ALA A 174 7.01 -13.29 -3.60
C ALA A 174 7.18 -11.89 -4.17
N HIS A 175 8.41 -11.38 -4.18
CA HIS A 175 8.70 -10.00 -4.50
C HIS A 175 9.21 -9.86 -5.94
N PRO A 176 8.65 -8.92 -6.71
CA PRO A 176 9.16 -8.65 -8.05
C PRO A 176 10.48 -7.88 -8.01
N GLY A 177 11.10 -7.72 -9.15
CA GLY A 177 12.20 -6.81 -9.39
C GLY A 177 11.72 -5.40 -9.77
N ALA A 178 12.59 -4.67 -10.50
CA ALA A 178 12.36 -3.30 -10.92
C ALA A 178 11.10 -3.14 -11.79
N GLY A 179 10.91 -4.05 -12.75
CA GLY A 179 9.79 -3.99 -13.69
C GLY A 179 8.43 -4.19 -13.02
N GLY A 180 8.30 -5.17 -12.11
CA GLY A 180 7.05 -5.38 -11.39
C GLY A 180 6.71 -4.22 -10.45
N TYR A 181 7.69 -3.64 -9.79
CA TYR A 181 7.45 -2.42 -9.00
C TYR A 181 7.11 -1.21 -9.88
N GLU A 182 7.58 -1.15 -11.11
CA GLU A 182 7.15 -0.14 -12.09
C GLU A 182 5.67 -0.33 -12.45
N ARG A 183 5.19 -1.59 -12.63
CA ARG A 183 3.77 -1.89 -12.84
C ARG A 183 2.91 -1.40 -11.67
N LEU A 184 3.30 -1.75 -10.44
CA LEU A 184 2.58 -1.28 -9.25
C LEU A 184 2.55 0.25 -9.15
N ALA A 185 3.68 0.91 -9.38
CA ALA A 185 3.74 2.37 -9.41
C ALA A 185 2.82 2.97 -10.49
N ALA A 186 2.77 2.38 -11.68
CA ALA A 186 1.90 2.81 -12.77
C ALA A 186 0.41 2.72 -12.37
N LEU A 187 -0.01 1.66 -11.66
CA LEU A 187 -1.37 1.53 -11.13
C LEU A 187 -1.71 2.66 -10.16
N VAL A 188 -0.82 2.95 -9.23
CA VAL A 188 -1.01 4.03 -8.24
C VAL A 188 -1.08 5.39 -8.93
N LEU A 189 -0.23 5.66 -9.92
CA LEU A 189 -0.24 6.91 -10.69
C LEU A 189 -1.53 7.06 -11.50
N ARG A 190 -1.97 6.00 -12.20
CA ARG A 190 -3.20 5.97 -13.01
C ARG A 190 -4.45 6.18 -12.16
N ALA A 191 -4.47 5.69 -10.93
CA ALA A 191 -5.56 5.88 -9.99
C ALA A 191 -5.72 7.33 -9.49
N GLY A 192 -4.91 8.28 -9.96
CA GLY A 192 -5.03 9.69 -9.63
C GLY A 192 -4.13 10.17 -8.49
N TRP A 193 -2.98 9.54 -8.31
CA TRP A 193 -1.98 9.97 -7.31
C TRP A 193 -1.67 11.46 -7.35
N ARG A 194 -1.45 12.04 -8.55
CA ARG A 194 -1.13 13.47 -8.70
C ARG A 194 -2.21 14.36 -8.09
N ARG A 195 -3.47 14.02 -8.33
CA ARG A 195 -4.60 14.76 -7.82
C ARG A 195 -4.73 14.60 -6.30
N TRP A 196 -4.64 13.35 -5.80
CA TRP A 196 -4.65 13.08 -4.36
C TRP A 196 -3.51 13.81 -3.65
N SER A 197 -2.29 13.73 -4.15
CA SER A 197 -1.13 14.42 -3.56
C SER A 197 -1.24 15.94 -3.63
N ALA A 198 -2.05 16.49 -4.56
CA ALA A 198 -2.35 17.92 -4.65
C ALA A 198 -3.49 18.39 -3.72
N GLY A 199 -4.17 17.49 -2.99
CA GLY A 199 -5.29 17.83 -2.10
C GLY A 199 -6.67 17.58 -2.68
N GLY A 200 -6.76 16.94 -3.87
CA GLY A 200 -8.01 16.56 -4.51
C GLY A 200 -8.44 15.13 -4.21
N GLU A 201 -9.67 14.78 -4.61
CA GLU A 201 -10.15 13.39 -4.59
C GLU A 201 -9.51 12.56 -5.71
N LEU A 202 -9.35 11.25 -5.49
CA LEU A 202 -9.00 10.33 -6.58
C LEU A 202 -10.16 10.25 -7.58
N ARG A 203 -9.85 10.52 -8.84
CA ARG A 203 -10.69 10.15 -10.00
C ARG A 203 -9.75 9.61 -11.05
N GLU A 204 -10.18 8.62 -11.80
CA GLU A 204 -9.41 8.13 -12.95
C GLU A 204 -9.03 9.32 -13.84
N GLU A 205 -7.76 9.52 -14.11
CA GLU A 205 -7.30 10.46 -15.13
C GLU A 205 -7.67 9.86 -16.48
N GLY A 206 -8.66 10.46 -17.11
CA GLY A 206 -9.43 10.08 -18.28
C GLY A 206 -8.81 9.10 -19.27
N ALA A 207 -9.69 8.23 -19.75
CA ALA A 207 -9.49 7.43 -20.96
C ALA A 207 -9.41 8.33 -22.20
#